data_9d031a7c6bf7de5e9ce143c4a14b57cb
#
_entry.id   9d031a7c6bf7de5e9ce143c4a14b57cb
#
_cell.length_a   1.000
_cell.length_b   1.000
_cell.length_c   1.000
_cell.angle_alpha   90.00
_cell.angle_beta   90.00
_cell.angle_gamma   90.00
#
_symmetry.space_group_name_H-M   'P 1'
#
loop_
_entity.id
_entity.type
_entity.pdbx_description
1 polymer ?
#
loop_
_entity_poly.entity_id
_entity_poly.type
_entity_poly.pdbx_seq_one_letter_code
_entity_poly.pdbx_strand_id
1 'polypeptide(L)'
;MTEQVKKMINKKKNQKMLWWHKWGGLFFTFFLLMFCISGIILNHRKAFSSVDIPRSILPKAYHYDHWNLGAIKGGIQLNNDSVLFFGSNGIGLYSSKKESYIPFNRGLKTGADNRIIINIIKTGNNAVIACANFDIYQLDVKKNQWVSLSKHLPTDERLTDIANEGNNLIVQTRSHLYVASYPFTRFKQVTIKAPNDEKIENSLFRTIWTLHSGELFGLIGKLFVDLLGVLVIILCITGLIITFCPKLISLNRKKPNRVQKCRTGFKLAMRWHNKIGVTMLVFLLILAITGTFLRPPLLIPIVRVKHSPIPFTTQYTSNTWNDKLRTIRYDKVNKQWLIYTSEGFFQLKSLNESPKRLGSAPPVSFMGVTVLEQQDTNKWIVGSFSGLFEWNTQTGAIQDLYTGEPLYSVSVNGIPTFTNSVAGYYKPKDKEAIVFDYRRGAENTNMEPTFIRMPKSFHQARMSLWNVALETHVGRIYTFLPQIIVMLFIFLSGMFLISVLISGYVAYRKIHKKKSN
;
A
#
# COMPACT_ATOMS: atom_id res chain seq x y z
N MET A 1 1.35 56.99 -6.72
CA MET A 1 0.85 56.30 -5.49
C MET A 1 1.78 56.66 -4.36
N THR A 2 1.33 57.43 -3.38
CA THR A 2 2.15 57.98 -2.30
C THR A 2 2.72 56.85 -1.41
N GLU A 3 3.88 57.07 -0.82
CA GLU A 3 4.57 56.08 0.07
C GLU A 3 3.70 55.65 1.26
N GLN A 4 2.84 56.56 1.76
CA GLN A 4 1.83 56.25 2.79
C GLN A 4 0.79 55.23 2.31
N VAL A 5 0.29 55.31 1.09
CA VAL A 5 -0.66 54.37 0.50
C VAL A 5 0.00 52.99 0.32
N LYS A 6 1.26 52.93 -0.13
CA LYS A 6 2.05 51.69 -0.22
C LYS A 6 2.24 51.05 1.18
N LYS A 7 2.54 51.84 2.20
CA LYS A 7 2.67 51.34 3.59
C LYS A 7 1.35 50.80 4.14
N MET A 8 0.21 51.44 3.88
CA MET A 8 -1.12 50.95 4.28
C MET A 8 -1.51 49.67 3.58
N ILE A 9 -1.31 49.56 2.26
CA ILE A 9 -1.60 48.35 1.50
C ILE A 9 -0.73 47.17 2.00
N ASN A 10 0.55 47.39 2.23
CA ASN A 10 1.45 46.39 2.77
C ASN A 10 1.07 45.94 4.21
N LYS A 11 0.56 46.85 5.04
CA LYS A 11 0.07 46.53 6.39
C LYS A 11 -1.17 45.64 6.33
N LYS A 12 -2.17 45.98 5.49
CA LYS A 12 -3.39 45.16 5.28
C LYS A 12 -3.05 43.78 4.71
N LYS A 13 -2.14 43.68 3.73
CA LYS A 13 -1.70 42.42 3.15
C LYS A 13 -1.03 41.50 4.20
N ASN A 14 -0.23 42.08 5.10
CA ASN A 14 0.42 41.31 6.18
C ASN A 14 -0.57 40.78 7.21
N GLN A 15 -1.59 41.56 7.56
CA GLN A 15 -2.66 41.11 8.48
C GLN A 15 -3.45 39.96 7.87
N LYS A 16 -3.76 39.99 6.55
CA LYS A 16 -4.41 38.89 5.85
C LYS A 16 -3.57 37.62 5.84
N MET A 17 -2.26 37.72 5.60
CA MET A 17 -1.35 36.56 5.60
C MET A 17 -1.24 35.91 6.98
N LEU A 18 -1.12 36.72 8.05
CA LEU A 18 -1.11 36.22 9.43
C LEU A 18 -2.46 35.58 9.82
N TRP A 19 -3.56 36.20 9.40
CA TRP A 19 -4.89 35.67 9.62
C TRP A 19 -5.07 34.31 8.95
N TRP A 20 -4.66 34.21 7.65
CA TRP A 20 -4.72 32.98 6.88
C TRP A 20 -3.84 31.88 7.50
N HIS A 21 -2.59 32.18 7.85
CA HIS A 21 -1.69 31.23 8.50
C HIS A 21 -2.26 30.73 9.83
N LYS A 22 -2.80 31.63 10.66
CA LYS A 22 -3.38 31.27 11.95
C LYS A 22 -4.61 30.40 11.80
N TRP A 23 -5.62 30.85 11.08
CA TRP A 23 -6.90 30.17 11.01
C TRP A 23 -6.89 28.99 10.05
N GLY A 24 -6.20 29.11 8.93
CA GLY A 24 -5.94 28.01 8.02
C GLY A 24 -5.11 26.91 8.69
N GLY A 25 -4.02 27.29 9.37
CA GLY A 25 -3.21 26.34 10.14
C GLY A 25 -4.02 25.63 11.23
N LEU A 26 -4.85 26.37 11.99
CA LEU A 26 -5.71 25.78 13.02
C LEU A 26 -6.71 24.77 12.44
N PHE A 27 -7.40 25.15 11.35
CA PHE A 27 -8.34 24.25 10.66
C PHE A 27 -7.66 22.97 10.19
N PHE A 28 -6.45 23.09 9.65
CA PHE A 28 -5.74 21.95 9.05
C PHE A 28 -4.93 21.13 10.07
N THR A 29 -4.75 21.63 11.30
CA THR A 29 -3.92 20.97 12.33
C THR A 29 -4.31 19.50 12.55
N PHE A 30 -5.62 19.20 12.62
CA PHE A 30 -6.09 17.83 12.81
C PHE A 30 -5.63 16.90 11.69
N PHE A 31 -5.86 17.27 10.44
CA PHE A 31 -5.45 16.46 9.29
C PHE A 31 -3.93 16.34 9.21
N LEU A 32 -3.20 17.40 9.51
CA LEU A 32 -1.74 17.41 9.49
C LEU A 32 -1.14 16.47 10.54
N LEU A 33 -1.72 16.44 11.76
CA LEU A 33 -1.34 15.45 12.78
C LEU A 33 -1.62 14.03 12.30
N MET A 34 -2.78 13.79 11.67
CA MET A 34 -3.10 12.47 11.11
C MET A 34 -2.13 12.07 10.01
N PHE A 35 -1.74 13.00 9.10
CA PHE A 35 -0.74 12.74 8.06
C PHE A 35 0.62 12.37 8.66
N CYS A 36 1.10 13.11 9.66
CA CYS A 36 2.42 12.86 10.27
C CYS A 36 2.45 11.52 11.00
N ILE A 37 1.46 11.25 11.86
CA ILE A 37 1.38 10.00 12.62
C ILE A 37 1.25 8.80 11.67
N SER A 38 0.33 8.88 10.70
CA SER A 38 0.14 7.80 9.74
C SER A 38 1.36 7.63 8.83
N GLY A 39 2.03 8.71 8.41
CA GLY A 39 3.24 8.65 7.59
C GLY A 39 4.38 7.88 8.28
N ILE A 40 4.64 8.16 9.56
CA ILE A 40 5.63 7.44 10.38
C ILE A 40 5.26 5.95 10.47
N ILE A 41 4.00 5.61 10.74
CA ILE A 41 3.54 4.21 10.77
C ILE A 41 3.74 3.52 9.43
N LEU A 42 3.46 4.21 8.31
CA LEU A 42 3.62 3.67 6.95
C LEU A 42 5.07 3.34 6.62
N ASN A 43 6.02 4.14 7.09
CA ASN A 43 7.45 3.91 6.88
C ASN A 43 7.99 2.68 7.64
N HIS A 44 7.31 2.24 8.71
CA HIS A 44 7.78 1.18 9.61
C HIS A 44 6.82 -0.02 9.69
N ARG A 45 6.30 -0.47 8.54
CA ARG A 45 5.27 -1.52 8.45
C ARG A 45 5.58 -2.77 9.27
N LYS A 46 6.82 -3.29 9.19
CA LYS A 46 7.22 -4.52 9.90
C LYS A 46 7.15 -4.33 11.42
N ALA A 47 7.54 -3.15 11.93
CA ALA A 47 7.50 -2.84 13.36
C ALA A 47 6.07 -2.79 13.91
N PHE A 48 5.10 -2.37 13.10
CA PHE A 48 3.68 -2.27 13.48
C PHE A 48 2.83 -3.47 13.02
N SER A 49 3.43 -4.52 12.46
CA SER A 49 2.71 -5.66 11.87
C SER A 49 1.87 -6.48 12.84
N SER A 50 2.19 -6.42 14.14
CA SER A 50 1.43 -7.08 15.22
C SER A 50 0.37 -6.18 15.88
N VAL A 51 0.29 -4.91 15.51
CA VAL A 51 -0.65 -3.95 16.10
C VAL A 51 -1.92 -3.88 15.25
N ASP A 52 -3.06 -4.12 15.89
CA ASP A 52 -4.35 -4.26 15.22
C ASP A 52 -5.42 -3.35 15.82
N ILE A 53 -6.31 -2.88 14.95
CA ILE A 53 -7.48 -2.08 15.29
C ILE A 53 -8.75 -2.93 15.09
N PRO A 54 -9.68 -3.00 16.07
CA PRO A 54 -10.95 -3.68 15.86
C PRO A 54 -11.74 -3.03 14.72
N ARG A 55 -12.24 -3.85 13.78
CA ARG A 55 -13.05 -3.31 12.67
C ARG A 55 -14.36 -2.67 13.14
N SER A 56 -14.87 -3.07 14.31
CA SER A 56 -16.10 -2.52 14.90
C SER A 56 -16.06 -1.01 15.19
N ILE A 57 -14.86 -0.42 15.37
CA ILE A 57 -14.71 1.03 15.57
C ILE A 57 -14.39 1.78 14.26
N LEU A 58 -14.21 1.07 13.16
CA LEU A 58 -13.96 1.65 11.84
C LEU A 58 -15.28 1.90 11.10
N PRO A 59 -15.30 2.76 10.07
CA PRO A 59 -16.46 2.91 9.21
C PRO A 59 -16.93 1.57 8.61
N LYS A 60 -18.24 1.43 8.36
CA LYS A 60 -18.88 0.20 7.83
C LYS A 60 -18.20 -0.35 6.57
N ALA A 61 -17.66 0.52 5.72
CA ALA A 61 -16.92 0.13 4.50
C ALA A 61 -15.70 -0.78 4.76
N TYR A 62 -15.22 -0.86 6.01
CA TYR A 62 -14.11 -1.72 6.43
C TYR A 62 -14.58 -2.97 7.19
N HIS A 63 -15.87 -3.21 7.32
CA HIS A 63 -16.41 -4.42 7.95
C HIS A 63 -16.50 -5.55 6.94
N TYR A 64 -16.19 -6.76 7.38
CA TYR A 64 -16.40 -7.94 6.56
C TYR A 64 -17.89 -8.26 6.43
N ASP A 65 -18.32 -8.51 5.21
CA ASP A 65 -19.65 -8.99 4.84
C ASP A 65 -19.54 -9.81 3.54
N HIS A 66 -20.26 -10.93 3.45
CA HIS A 66 -20.29 -11.80 2.25
C HIS A 66 -18.92 -12.15 1.62
N TRP A 67 -17.85 -12.29 2.45
CA TRP A 67 -16.50 -12.61 2.00
C TRP A 67 -15.80 -11.48 1.20
N ASN A 68 -16.21 -10.24 1.39
CA ASN A 68 -15.60 -9.06 0.78
C ASN A 68 -14.19 -8.73 1.31
N LEU A 69 -13.61 -7.60 0.86
CA LEU A 69 -12.34 -7.04 1.32
C LEU A 69 -11.14 -8.02 1.23
N GLY A 70 -11.20 -8.95 0.28
CA GLY A 70 -10.18 -9.97 0.10
C GLY A 70 -10.09 -10.94 1.28
N ALA A 71 -11.22 -11.21 1.95
CA ALA A 71 -11.32 -12.22 3.01
C ALA A 71 -10.77 -13.56 2.53
N ILE A 72 -11.08 -13.93 1.28
CA ILE A 72 -10.47 -15.04 0.54
C ILE A 72 -9.82 -14.50 -0.72
N LYS A 73 -8.59 -14.97 -1.00
CA LYS A 73 -7.84 -14.70 -2.24
C LYS A 73 -7.70 -15.95 -3.11
N GLY A 74 -7.73 -17.12 -2.50
CA GLY A 74 -7.64 -18.39 -3.19
C GLY A 74 -7.82 -19.56 -2.25
N GLY A 75 -7.74 -20.77 -2.82
CA GLY A 75 -7.85 -22.01 -2.05
C GLY A 75 -7.08 -23.14 -2.69
N ILE A 76 -6.63 -24.08 -1.87
CA ILE A 76 -6.04 -25.33 -2.34
C ILE A 76 -6.77 -26.53 -1.76
N GLN A 77 -6.96 -27.56 -2.56
CA GLN A 77 -7.51 -28.85 -2.11
C GLN A 77 -6.49 -29.55 -1.21
N LEU A 78 -6.85 -29.77 0.04
CA LEU A 78 -6.01 -30.50 0.99
C LEU A 78 -6.22 -32.02 0.85
N ASN A 79 -7.49 -32.44 0.82
CA ASN A 79 -7.96 -33.81 0.56
C ASN A 79 -9.35 -33.73 -0.09
N ASN A 80 -10.00 -34.88 -0.35
CA ASN A 80 -11.27 -34.95 -1.07
C ASN A 80 -12.40 -34.08 -0.45
N ASP A 81 -12.40 -33.90 0.88
CA ASP A 81 -13.47 -33.21 1.60
C ASP A 81 -13.04 -31.84 2.16
N SER A 82 -11.75 -31.47 2.06
CA SER A 82 -11.22 -30.31 2.74
C SER A 82 -10.42 -29.38 1.83
N VAL A 83 -10.71 -28.09 1.91
CA VAL A 83 -10.04 -27.02 1.19
C VAL A 83 -9.43 -26.04 2.19
N LEU A 84 -8.18 -25.67 2.00
CA LEU A 84 -7.56 -24.54 2.69
C LEU A 84 -7.81 -23.28 1.89
N PHE A 85 -8.65 -22.39 2.40
CA PHE A 85 -8.82 -21.04 1.89
C PHE A 85 -7.88 -20.08 2.59
N PHE A 86 -7.38 -19.08 1.87
CA PHE A 86 -6.47 -18.10 2.41
C PHE A 86 -6.80 -16.68 1.93
N GLY A 87 -6.44 -15.67 2.72
CA GLY A 87 -6.69 -14.28 2.36
C GLY A 87 -6.23 -13.29 3.42
N SER A 88 -6.95 -12.16 3.52
CA SER A 88 -6.59 -11.04 4.40
C SER A 88 -6.74 -11.35 5.89
N ASN A 89 -7.48 -12.39 6.26
CA ASN A 89 -7.73 -12.78 7.66
C ASN A 89 -7.07 -14.11 8.05
N GLY A 90 -6.07 -14.55 7.29
CA GLY A 90 -5.34 -15.78 7.55
C GLY A 90 -5.80 -16.94 6.69
N ILE A 91 -5.76 -18.13 7.28
CA ILE A 91 -6.09 -19.41 6.66
C ILE A 91 -7.32 -19.99 7.35
N GLY A 92 -8.21 -20.55 6.57
CA GLY A 92 -9.36 -21.31 7.05
C GLY A 92 -9.45 -22.68 6.40
N LEU A 93 -9.91 -23.64 7.16
CA LEU A 93 -10.22 -24.98 6.69
C LEU A 93 -11.71 -25.07 6.41
N TYR A 94 -12.07 -25.30 5.15
CA TYR A 94 -13.44 -25.56 4.72
C TYR A 94 -13.64 -27.04 4.51
N SER A 95 -14.72 -27.59 5.09
CA SER A 95 -15.17 -28.95 4.84
C SER A 95 -16.37 -28.93 3.90
N SER A 96 -16.22 -29.52 2.72
CA SER A 96 -17.31 -29.62 1.73
C SER A 96 -18.45 -30.53 2.21
N LYS A 97 -18.13 -31.56 3.01
CA LYS A 97 -19.11 -32.48 3.57
C LYS A 97 -19.97 -31.86 4.68
N LYS A 98 -19.37 -30.97 5.50
CA LYS A 98 -20.06 -30.32 6.63
C LYS A 98 -20.52 -28.91 6.30
N GLU A 99 -20.20 -28.39 5.12
CA GLU A 99 -20.40 -27.00 4.72
C GLU A 99 -19.99 -25.98 5.79
N SER A 100 -18.84 -26.26 6.43
CA SER A 100 -18.35 -25.50 7.56
C SER A 100 -16.95 -24.95 7.31
N TYR A 101 -16.73 -23.70 7.75
CA TYR A 101 -15.45 -23.01 7.68
C TYR A 101 -14.96 -22.72 9.09
N ILE A 102 -13.74 -23.15 9.40
CA ILE A 102 -13.09 -22.91 10.70
C ILE A 102 -11.74 -22.21 10.50
N PRO A 103 -11.36 -21.25 11.36
CA PRO A 103 -10.02 -20.66 11.34
C PRO A 103 -8.93 -21.72 11.54
N PHE A 104 -7.88 -21.67 10.71
CA PHE A 104 -6.76 -22.61 10.73
C PHE A 104 -5.42 -21.88 10.85
N ASN A 105 -5.31 -20.99 11.86
CA ASN A 105 -4.21 -20.04 12.03
C ASN A 105 -3.20 -20.45 13.11
N ARG A 106 -3.30 -21.65 13.68
CA ARG A 106 -2.38 -22.10 14.75
C ARG A 106 -0.95 -22.14 14.25
N GLY A 107 -0.03 -21.44 14.93
CA GLY A 107 1.39 -21.34 14.55
C GLY A 107 1.72 -20.14 13.66
N LEU A 108 0.74 -19.45 13.08
CA LEU A 108 0.99 -18.18 12.40
C LEU A 108 1.29 -17.07 13.43
N LYS A 109 2.18 -16.15 13.08
CA LYS A 109 2.45 -14.95 13.88
C LYS A 109 1.17 -14.15 14.13
N THR A 110 1.07 -13.55 15.31
CA THR A 110 -0.04 -12.67 15.67
C THR A 110 0.00 -11.36 14.90
N GLY A 111 -1.16 -10.73 14.77
CA GLY A 111 -1.34 -9.47 14.03
C GLY A 111 -1.95 -9.66 12.64
N ALA A 112 -2.90 -8.80 12.30
CA ALA A 112 -3.63 -8.87 11.04
C ALA A 112 -2.71 -8.74 9.82
N ASP A 113 -1.66 -7.90 9.90
CA ASP A 113 -0.71 -7.74 8.80
C ASP A 113 0.20 -8.97 8.60
N ASN A 114 0.54 -9.67 9.69
CA ASN A 114 1.30 -10.93 9.65
C ASN A 114 0.46 -12.10 9.12
N ARG A 115 -0.86 -12.01 9.23
CA ARG A 115 -1.82 -13.04 8.78
C ARG A 115 -2.41 -12.78 7.40
N ILE A 116 -1.94 -11.76 6.68
CA ILE A 116 -2.26 -11.62 5.27
C ILE A 116 -1.52 -12.70 4.50
N ILE A 117 -2.24 -13.75 4.11
CA ILE A 117 -1.67 -14.81 3.29
C ILE A 117 -1.81 -14.44 1.82
N ILE A 118 -0.69 -14.51 1.11
CA ILE A 118 -0.57 -14.14 -0.29
C ILE A 118 -0.92 -15.32 -1.17
N ASN A 119 -0.35 -16.50 -0.82
CA ASN A 119 -0.52 -17.73 -1.59
C ASN A 119 -0.27 -18.96 -0.70
N ILE A 120 -0.90 -20.08 -1.06
CA ILE A 120 -0.60 -21.41 -0.51
C ILE A 120 -0.36 -22.36 -1.67
N ILE A 121 0.70 -23.15 -1.60
CA ILE A 121 1.04 -24.16 -2.60
C ILE A 121 1.25 -25.53 -1.98
N LYS A 122 1.10 -26.57 -2.78
CA LYS A 122 1.48 -27.95 -2.48
C LYS A 122 2.66 -28.35 -3.35
N THR A 123 3.77 -28.73 -2.75
CA THR A 123 4.99 -29.14 -3.46
C THR A 123 4.89 -30.58 -3.94
N GLY A 124 5.82 -31.02 -4.80
CA GLY A 124 5.82 -32.39 -5.34
C GLY A 124 5.89 -33.50 -4.29
N ASN A 125 6.51 -33.23 -3.14
CA ASN A 125 6.56 -34.12 -1.98
C ASN A 125 5.38 -33.92 -1.01
N ASN A 126 4.28 -33.31 -1.46
CA ASN A 126 3.07 -33.05 -0.70
C ASN A 126 3.21 -32.10 0.50
N ALA A 127 4.34 -31.39 0.66
CA ALA A 127 4.44 -30.35 1.68
C ALA A 127 3.54 -29.17 1.31
N VAL A 128 2.77 -28.69 2.29
CA VAL A 128 1.89 -27.51 2.12
C VAL A 128 2.61 -26.29 2.69
N ILE A 129 2.83 -25.28 1.84
CA ILE A 129 3.58 -24.07 2.16
C ILE A 129 2.68 -22.86 1.99
N ALA A 130 2.63 -21.99 2.99
CA ALA A 130 1.92 -20.71 2.96
C ALA A 130 2.89 -19.54 2.97
N CYS A 131 2.63 -18.53 2.14
CA CYS A 131 3.35 -17.28 2.07
C CYS A 131 2.53 -16.15 2.69
N ALA A 132 3.08 -15.51 3.71
CA ALA A 132 2.55 -14.26 4.27
C ALA A 132 3.41 -13.07 3.84
N ASN A 133 3.04 -11.84 4.22
CA ASN A 133 3.81 -10.64 3.88
C ASN A 133 5.28 -10.68 4.32
N PHE A 134 5.57 -11.32 5.48
CA PHE A 134 6.90 -11.27 6.11
C PHE A 134 7.40 -12.64 6.57
N ASP A 135 6.72 -13.71 6.22
CA ASP A 135 7.09 -15.06 6.63
C ASP A 135 6.57 -16.10 5.64
N ILE A 136 7.21 -17.25 5.64
CA ILE A 136 6.74 -18.46 4.98
C ILE A 136 6.55 -19.55 6.02
N TYR A 137 5.53 -20.36 5.86
CA TYR A 137 5.14 -21.38 6.81
C TYR A 137 4.96 -22.72 6.11
N GLN A 138 5.41 -23.79 6.76
CA GLN A 138 5.11 -25.16 6.37
C GLN A 138 4.06 -25.74 7.32
N LEU A 139 3.07 -26.45 6.79
CA LEU A 139 2.08 -27.14 7.58
C LEU A 139 2.68 -28.42 8.18
N ASP A 140 2.72 -28.48 9.52
CA ASP A 140 2.90 -29.75 10.26
C ASP A 140 1.53 -30.43 10.37
N VAL A 141 1.28 -31.39 9.49
CA VAL A 141 -0.01 -32.11 9.42
C VAL A 141 -0.29 -32.90 10.70
N LYS A 142 0.75 -33.47 11.36
CA LYS A 142 0.59 -34.25 12.59
C LYS A 142 0.12 -33.40 13.76
N LYS A 143 0.60 -32.16 13.85
CA LYS A 143 0.26 -31.21 14.93
C LYS A 143 -0.85 -30.25 14.57
N ASN A 144 -1.33 -30.26 13.32
CA ASN A 144 -2.27 -29.29 12.77
C ASN A 144 -1.85 -27.85 13.07
N GLN A 145 -0.59 -27.50 12.75
CA GLN A 145 -0.05 -26.17 12.98
C GLN A 145 0.94 -25.75 11.90
N TRP A 146 1.06 -24.43 11.71
CA TRP A 146 2.02 -23.81 10.81
C TRP A 146 3.36 -23.61 11.51
N VAL A 147 4.45 -23.99 10.85
CA VAL A 147 5.83 -23.83 11.34
C VAL A 147 6.55 -22.83 10.44
N SER A 148 7.08 -21.77 11.02
CA SER A 148 7.81 -20.74 10.29
C SER A 148 9.13 -21.27 9.72
N LEU A 149 9.41 -20.91 8.46
CA LEU A 149 10.66 -21.19 7.77
C LEU A 149 11.53 -19.91 7.61
N SER A 150 11.09 -18.76 8.14
CA SER A 150 11.75 -17.46 7.91
C SER A 150 13.19 -17.43 8.41
N LYS A 151 13.56 -18.22 9.45
CA LYS A 151 14.93 -18.33 9.94
C LYS A 151 15.93 -18.86 8.90
N HIS A 152 15.42 -19.50 7.86
CA HIS A 152 16.22 -20.07 6.75
C HIS A 152 16.25 -19.16 5.52
N LEU A 153 15.39 -18.14 5.45
CA LEU A 153 15.27 -17.21 4.34
C LEU A 153 16.15 -15.98 4.58
N PRO A 154 17.21 -15.75 3.78
CA PRO A 154 18.19 -14.70 4.02
C PRO A 154 17.74 -13.32 3.51
N THR A 155 16.52 -12.90 3.87
CA THR A 155 15.99 -11.58 3.49
C THR A 155 14.99 -11.06 4.51
N ASP A 156 14.97 -9.75 4.66
CA ASP A 156 13.97 -8.99 5.44
C ASP A 156 12.95 -8.28 4.54
N GLU A 157 13.08 -8.44 3.21
CA GLU A 157 12.16 -7.86 2.24
C GLU A 157 10.75 -8.46 2.39
N ARG A 158 9.76 -7.64 2.04
CA ARG A 158 8.39 -8.11 1.94
C ARG A 158 8.27 -9.15 0.84
N LEU A 159 7.66 -10.27 1.17
CA LEU A 159 7.35 -11.32 0.21
C LEU A 159 6.19 -10.92 -0.70
N THR A 160 6.22 -11.37 -1.94
CA THR A 160 5.19 -11.06 -2.95
C THR A 160 4.49 -12.31 -3.46
N ASP A 161 5.17 -13.46 -3.48
CA ASP A 161 4.56 -14.72 -3.89
C ASP A 161 5.45 -15.92 -3.58
N ILE A 162 4.89 -17.13 -3.76
CA ILE A 162 5.61 -18.41 -3.78
C ILE A 162 5.14 -19.27 -4.96
N ALA A 163 6.06 -20.09 -5.48
CA ALA A 163 5.77 -21.10 -6.48
C ALA A 163 6.61 -22.36 -6.23
N ASN A 164 6.36 -23.44 -6.95
CA ASN A 164 7.20 -24.63 -6.91
C ASN A 164 7.44 -25.21 -8.29
N GLU A 165 8.62 -25.76 -8.47
CA GLU A 165 8.97 -26.64 -9.56
C GLU A 165 9.39 -27.99 -9.00
N GLY A 166 8.50 -28.97 -9.12
CA GLY A 166 8.69 -30.27 -8.44
C GLY A 166 8.82 -30.09 -6.92
N ASN A 167 9.96 -30.47 -6.37
CA ASN A 167 10.29 -30.39 -4.94
C ASN A 167 11.01 -29.08 -4.55
N ASN A 168 11.32 -28.22 -5.52
CA ASN A 168 11.94 -26.93 -5.25
C ASN A 168 10.87 -25.89 -4.92
N LEU A 169 11.06 -25.19 -3.81
CA LEU A 169 10.28 -24.04 -3.40
C LEU A 169 10.95 -22.76 -3.88
N ILE A 170 10.21 -21.92 -4.57
CA ILE A 170 10.63 -20.58 -4.99
C ILE A 170 9.88 -19.56 -4.16
N VAL A 171 10.61 -18.66 -3.51
CA VAL A 171 10.07 -17.53 -2.74
C VAL A 171 10.43 -16.24 -3.45
N GLN A 172 9.44 -15.41 -3.72
CA GLN A 172 9.62 -14.15 -4.42
C GLN A 172 9.47 -12.97 -3.46
N THR A 173 10.40 -12.03 -3.52
CA THR A 173 10.26 -10.67 -2.99
C THR A 173 9.93 -9.70 -4.12
N ARG A 174 9.95 -8.41 -3.83
CA ARG A 174 9.75 -7.40 -4.89
C ARG A 174 10.94 -7.26 -5.84
N SER A 175 12.12 -7.74 -5.43
CA SER A 175 13.38 -7.55 -6.15
C SER A 175 14.16 -8.83 -6.41
N HIS A 176 13.89 -9.91 -5.67
CA HIS A 176 14.71 -11.12 -5.70
C HIS A 176 13.88 -12.40 -5.67
N LEU A 177 14.47 -13.49 -6.16
CA LEU A 177 13.98 -14.85 -5.99
C LEU A 177 14.91 -15.64 -5.08
N TYR A 178 14.34 -16.53 -4.28
CA TYR A 178 15.06 -17.47 -3.42
C TYR A 178 14.56 -18.87 -3.69
N VAL A 179 15.46 -19.82 -3.88
CA VAL A 179 15.14 -21.22 -4.19
C VAL A 179 15.68 -22.11 -3.10
N ALA A 180 14.86 -23.04 -2.62
CA ALA A 180 15.24 -24.09 -1.68
C ALA A 180 14.64 -25.42 -2.09
N SER A 181 15.43 -26.50 -1.96
CA SER A 181 14.94 -27.87 -2.08
C SER A 181 14.47 -28.38 -0.72
N TYR A 182 13.56 -29.35 -0.73
CA TYR A 182 13.12 -30.01 0.52
C TYR A 182 14.33 -30.56 1.31
N PRO A 183 14.41 -30.35 2.61
CA PRO A 183 13.38 -29.88 3.57
C PRO A 183 13.32 -28.36 3.81
N PHE A 184 13.74 -27.52 2.86
CA PHE A 184 13.66 -26.05 2.86
C PHE A 184 14.48 -25.36 3.97
N THR A 185 15.62 -25.96 4.31
CA THR A 185 16.51 -25.47 5.37
C THR A 185 17.55 -24.46 4.86
N ARG A 186 17.73 -24.34 3.54
CA ARG A 186 18.71 -23.43 2.94
C ARG A 186 18.15 -22.82 1.67
N PHE A 187 17.94 -21.53 1.69
CA PHE A 187 17.51 -20.74 0.52
C PHE A 187 18.72 -20.10 -0.15
N LYS A 188 18.79 -20.24 -1.49
CA LYS A 188 19.80 -19.60 -2.32
C LYS A 188 19.13 -18.53 -3.16
N GLN A 189 19.69 -17.32 -3.17
CA GLN A 189 19.23 -16.25 -4.05
C GLN A 189 19.54 -16.59 -5.49
N VAL A 190 18.55 -16.36 -6.37
CA VAL A 190 18.68 -16.52 -7.83
C VAL A 190 18.41 -15.16 -8.46
N THR A 191 19.28 -14.76 -9.37
CA THR A 191 19.12 -13.51 -10.12
C THR A 191 18.61 -13.85 -11.52
N ILE A 192 17.43 -13.36 -11.85
CA ILE A 192 16.88 -13.42 -13.20
C ILE A 192 17.69 -12.46 -14.08
N LYS A 193 18.10 -12.88 -15.27
CA LYS A 193 18.77 -12.00 -16.22
C LYS A 193 17.84 -10.87 -16.68
N ALA A 194 18.42 -9.78 -17.15
CA ALA A 194 17.65 -8.72 -17.80
C ALA A 194 17.04 -9.24 -19.11
N PRO A 195 15.87 -8.76 -19.54
CA PRO A 195 15.38 -8.96 -20.89
C PRO A 195 16.38 -8.38 -21.91
N ASN A 196 16.50 -9.04 -23.08
CA ASN A 196 17.57 -8.71 -24.03
C ASN A 196 17.50 -7.27 -24.58
N ASP A 197 16.32 -6.67 -24.63
CA ASP A 197 16.09 -5.37 -25.30
C ASP A 197 15.59 -4.27 -24.35
N GLU A 198 15.64 -4.47 -23.03
CA GLU A 198 15.11 -3.49 -22.08
C GLU A 198 16.22 -2.65 -21.43
N LYS A 199 16.06 -1.32 -21.53
CA LYS A 199 16.85 -0.36 -20.74
C LYS A 199 16.41 -0.40 -19.29
N ILE A 200 17.35 -0.22 -18.37
CA ILE A 200 17.03 -0.03 -16.94
C ILE A 200 16.43 1.35 -16.78
N GLU A 201 15.12 1.39 -16.54
CA GLU A 201 14.36 2.61 -16.33
C GLU A 201 13.57 2.52 -15.04
N ASN A 202 13.36 3.67 -14.40
CA ASN A 202 12.53 3.84 -13.22
C ASN A 202 11.28 4.65 -13.53
N SER A 203 10.16 4.31 -12.89
CA SER A 203 8.93 5.10 -12.97
C SER A 203 9.09 6.41 -12.20
N LEU A 204 8.72 7.54 -12.81
CA LEU A 204 8.69 8.85 -12.15
C LEU A 204 7.76 8.84 -10.92
N PHE A 205 6.62 8.16 -11.02
CA PHE A 205 5.74 7.95 -9.85
C PHE A 205 6.48 7.26 -8.70
N ARG A 206 7.23 6.19 -8.99
CA ARG A 206 8.00 5.48 -7.95
C ARG A 206 9.06 6.39 -7.34
N THR A 207 9.72 7.19 -8.14
CA THR A 207 10.74 8.14 -7.67
C THR A 207 10.15 9.20 -6.75
N ILE A 208 9.02 9.80 -7.13
CA ILE A 208 8.32 10.78 -6.28
C ILE A 208 7.82 10.12 -4.98
N TRP A 209 7.30 8.89 -5.05
CA TRP A 209 6.89 8.16 -3.87
C TRP A 209 8.05 7.88 -2.91
N THR A 210 9.17 7.34 -3.43
CA THR A 210 10.36 7.05 -2.59
C THR A 210 11.01 8.32 -2.05
N LEU A 211 10.95 9.44 -2.77
CA LEU A 211 11.37 10.75 -2.28
C LEU A 211 10.45 11.22 -1.14
N HIS A 212 9.13 11.11 -1.31
CA HIS A 212 8.14 11.49 -0.29
C HIS A 212 8.29 10.67 1.00
N SER A 213 8.52 9.37 0.90
CA SER A 213 8.73 8.49 2.06
C SER A 213 10.15 8.53 2.62
N GLY A 214 11.10 9.15 1.90
CA GLY A 214 12.53 9.11 2.21
C GLY A 214 13.25 7.83 1.74
N GLU A 215 12.53 6.81 1.28
CA GLU A 215 13.08 5.52 0.86
C GLU A 215 14.10 5.65 -0.27
N LEU A 216 14.03 6.72 -1.06
CA LEU A 216 14.97 7.02 -2.14
C LEU A 216 16.43 7.06 -1.64
N PHE A 217 16.64 7.46 -0.40
CA PHE A 217 17.96 7.49 0.28
C PHE A 217 18.09 6.41 1.36
N GLY A 218 17.35 5.31 1.23
CA GLY A 218 17.39 4.16 2.14
C GLY A 218 16.90 4.49 3.56
N LEU A 219 17.51 3.85 4.55
CA LEU A 219 17.11 4.02 5.96
C LEU A 219 17.32 5.46 6.45
N ILE A 220 18.44 6.08 6.06
CA ILE A 220 18.75 7.46 6.47
C ILE A 220 17.68 8.43 5.98
N GLY A 221 17.27 8.29 4.72
CA GLY A 221 16.19 9.11 4.16
C GLY A 221 14.84 8.90 4.86
N LYS A 222 14.48 7.65 5.18
CA LYS A 222 13.26 7.33 5.95
C LYS A 222 13.29 8.01 7.32
N LEU A 223 14.37 7.86 8.07
CA LEU A 223 14.52 8.48 9.39
C LEU A 223 14.48 10.01 9.32
N PHE A 224 15.02 10.59 8.25
CA PHE A 224 14.95 12.04 8.02
C PHE A 224 13.50 12.50 7.78
N VAL A 225 12.72 11.79 6.97
CA VAL A 225 11.30 12.11 6.75
C VAL A 225 10.48 11.90 8.03
N ASP A 226 10.77 10.88 8.81
CA ASP A 226 10.13 10.66 10.12
C ASP A 226 10.45 11.83 11.08
N LEU A 227 11.69 12.30 11.09
CA LEU A 227 12.07 13.50 11.85
C LEU A 227 11.28 14.73 11.40
N LEU A 228 11.12 14.94 10.08
CA LEU A 228 10.27 16.02 9.55
C LEU A 228 8.82 15.88 10.04
N GLY A 229 8.27 14.66 10.07
CA GLY A 229 6.96 14.38 10.63
C GLY A 229 6.84 14.78 12.10
N VAL A 230 7.83 14.42 12.92
CA VAL A 230 7.88 14.81 14.34
C VAL A 230 7.98 16.34 14.49
N LEU A 231 8.80 17.00 13.67
CA LEU A 231 8.93 18.46 13.69
C LEU A 231 7.62 19.16 13.30
N VAL A 232 6.85 18.60 12.36
CA VAL A 232 5.51 19.10 12.01
C VAL A 232 4.54 18.91 13.18
N ILE A 233 4.57 17.78 13.90
CA ILE A 233 3.77 17.59 15.12
C ILE A 233 4.10 18.68 16.15
N ILE A 234 5.39 19.00 16.34
CA ILE A 234 5.82 20.11 17.23
C ILE A 234 5.29 21.45 16.73
N LEU A 235 5.32 21.69 15.39
CA LEU A 235 4.73 22.91 14.81
C LEU A 235 3.22 22.99 15.06
N CYS A 236 2.49 21.90 14.95
CA CYS A 236 1.06 21.83 15.27
C CYS A 236 0.81 22.18 16.74
N ILE A 237 1.52 21.53 17.69
CA ILE A 237 1.37 21.76 19.12
C ILE A 237 1.72 23.22 19.48
N THR A 238 2.84 23.72 18.98
CA THR A 238 3.26 25.11 19.24
C THR A 238 2.29 26.11 18.61
N GLY A 239 1.75 25.84 17.43
CA GLY A 239 0.70 26.64 16.78
C GLY A 239 -0.59 26.71 17.60
N LEU A 240 -1.03 25.57 18.18
CA LEU A 240 -2.17 25.55 19.11
C LEU A 240 -1.89 26.39 20.36
N ILE A 241 -0.73 26.25 20.97
CA ILE A 241 -0.34 27.04 22.15
C ILE A 241 -0.37 28.54 21.80
N ILE A 242 0.24 28.95 20.69
CA ILE A 242 0.27 30.35 20.23
C ILE A 242 -1.14 30.88 20.00
N THR A 243 -2.05 30.04 19.46
CA THR A 243 -3.42 30.45 19.13
C THR A 243 -4.29 30.60 20.37
N PHE A 244 -4.19 29.68 21.35
CA PHE A 244 -5.11 29.64 22.51
C PHE A 244 -4.57 30.33 23.75
N CYS A 245 -3.24 30.44 23.95
CA CYS A 245 -2.69 31.10 25.15
C CYS A 245 -3.19 32.53 25.40
N PRO A 246 -3.35 33.42 24.39
CA PRO A 246 -3.85 34.77 24.65
C PRO A 246 -5.24 34.75 25.27
N LYS A 247 -6.13 33.85 24.83
CA LYS A 247 -7.46 33.67 25.41
C LYS A 247 -7.39 33.12 26.85
N LEU A 248 -6.50 32.11 27.06
CA LEU A 248 -6.29 31.55 28.40
C LEU A 248 -5.75 32.58 29.42
N ILE A 249 -4.85 33.47 28.99
CA ILE A 249 -4.34 34.58 29.80
C ILE A 249 -5.49 35.53 30.17
N SER A 250 -6.34 35.88 29.19
CA SER A 250 -7.50 36.75 29.42
C SER A 250 -8.48 36.15 30.45
N LEU A 251 -8.78 34.85 30.32
CA LEU A 251 -9.69 34.15 31.24
C LEU A 251 -9.12 33.96 32.65
N ASN A 252 -7.82 33.89 32.80
CA ASN A 252 -7.15 33.65 34.10
C ASN A 252 -6.52 34.89 34.70
N ARG A 253 -6.93 36.12 34.35
CA ARG A 253 -6.34 37.38 34.83
C ARG A 253 -6.19 37.46 36.35
N LYS A 254 -7.13 36.88 37.10
CA LYS A 254 -7.12 36.84 38.58
C LYS A 254 -6.18 35.78 39.18
N LYS A 255 -5.49 34.96 38.35
CA LYS A 255 -4.62 33.86 38.79
C LYS A 255 -3.18 34.07 38.26
N PRO A 256 -2.33 34.90 38.94
CA PRO A 256 -1.03 35.36 38.42
C PRO A 256 -0.11 34.22 38.03
N ASN A 257 -0.04 33.15 38.80
CA ASN A 257 0.80 31.99 38.54
C ASN A 257 0.40 31.28 37.23
N ARG A 258 -0.89 31.16 36.92
CA ARG A 258 -1.39 30.57 35.64
C ARG A 258 -1.05 31.48 34.44
N VAL A 259 -1.25 32.78 34.61
CA VAL A 259 -0.90 33.78 33.59
C VAL A 259 0.58 33.72 33.27
N GLN A 260 1.45 33.63 34.29
CA GLN A 260 2.91 33.55 34.09
C GLN A 260 3.30 32.26 33.37
N LYS A 261 2.74 31.09 33.74
CA LYS A 261 2.98 29.81 33.01
C LYS A 261 2.55 29.91 31.55
N CYS A 262 1.37 30.47 31.25
CA CYS A 262 0.92 30.68 29.87
C CYS A 262 1.84 31.63 29.08
N ARG A 263 2.32 32.72 29.70
CA ARG A 263 3.28 33.65 29.04
C ARG A 263 4.59 32.99 28.71
N THR A 264 5.13 32.19 29.62
CA THR A 264 6.38 31.43 29.39
C THR A 264 6.20 30.39 28.28
N GLY A 265 5.11 29.59 28.33
CA GLY A 265 4.74 28.63 27.30
C GLY A 265 4.55 29.28 25.92
N PHE A 266 3.88 30.44 25.86
CA PHE A 266 3.70 31.21 24.64
C PHE A 266 5.03 31.67 24.02
N LYS A 267 5.94 32.23 24.86
CA LYS A 267 7.26 32.67 24.39
C LYS A 267 8.08 31.51 23.84
N LEU A 268 8.09 30.38 24.55
CA LEU A 268 8.80 29.17 24.12
C LEU A 268 8.23 28.61 22.82
N ALA A 269 6.89 28.48 22.76
CA ALA A 269 6.19 28.02 21.56
C ALA A 269 6.47 28.91 20.34
N MET A 270 6.40 30.24 20.50
CA MET A 270 6.71 31.20 19.44
C MET A 270 8.14 31.08 18.93
N ARG A 271 9.10 30.90 19.85
CA ARG A 271 10.52 30.72 19.49
C ARG A 271 10.74 29.47 18.63
N TRP A 272 10.23 28.31 19.08
CA TRP A 272 10.42 27.05 18.40
C TRP A 272 9.61 26.95 17.11
N HIS A 273 8.36 27.40 17.10
CA HIS A 273 7.51 27.45 15.92
C HIS A 273 8.19 28.22 14.79
N ASN A 274 8.69 29.41 15.07
CA ASN A 274 9.38 30.22 14.09
C ASN A 274 10.72 29.58 13.65
N LYS A 275 11.52 29.09 14.59
CA LYS A 275 12.84 28.49 14.27
C LYS A 275 12.65 27.24 13.37
N ILE A 276 11.81 26.29 13.78
CA ILE A 276 11.56 25.07 13.02
C ILE A 276 10.89 25.41 11.66
N GLY A 277 9.85 26.24 11.67
CA GLY A 277 9.10 26.60 10.46
C GLY A 277 9.95 27.26 9.37
N VAL A 278 10.97 28.06 9.76
CA VAL A 278 11.87 28.71 8.82
C VAL A 278 12.99 27.80 8.35
N THR A 279 13.66 27.10 9.30
CA THR A 279 14.82 26.27 8.96
C THR A 279 14.43 25.04 8.15
N MET A 280 13.23 24.46 8.38
CA MET A 280 12.77 23.25 7.70
C MET A 280 11.88 23.55 6.48
N LEU A 281 11.61 24.81 6.17
CA LEU A 281 10.64 25.21 5.16
C LEU A 281 10.81 24.49 3.81
N VAL A 282 12.04 24.45 3.29
CA VAL A 282 12.32 23.85 1.97
C VAL A 282 11.98 22.35 1.98
N PHE A 283 12.40 21.63 3.02
CA PHE A 283 12.10 20.20 3.13
C PHE A 283 10.61 19.92 3.30
N LEU A 284 9.92 20.75 4.09
CA LEU A 284 8.46 20.63 4.26
C LEU A 284 7.70 20.94 2.96
N LEU A 285 8.17 21.90 2.17
CA LEU A 285 7.60 22.18 0.85
C LEU A 285 7.85 21.01 -0.11
N ILE A 286 9.05 20.43 -0.16
CA ILE A 286 9.33 19.25 -0.97
C ILE A 286 8.39 18.11 -0.56
N LEU A 287 8.23 17.84 0.74
CA LEU A 287 7.35 16.80 1.24
C LEU A 287 5.88 17.06 0.87
N ALA A 288 5.39 18.29 1.01
CA ALA A 288 4.03 18.66 0.63
C ALA A 288 3.81 18.53 -0.88
N ILE A 289 4.72 19.05 -1.70
CA ILE A 289 4.64 18.99 -3.16
C ILE A 289 4.67 17.53 -3.64
N THR A 290 5.64 16.75 -3.21
CA THR A 290 5.74 15.34 -3.61
C THR A 290 4.48 14.55 -3.22
N GLY A 291 3.91 14.80 -2.05
CA GLY A 291 2.65 14.20 -1.61
C GLY A 291 1.48 14.48 -2.55
N THR A 292 1.36 15.71 -3.11
CA THR A 292 0.27 16.06 -4.05
C THR A 292 0.30 15.24 -5.34
N PHE A 293 1.49 14.81 -5.78
CA PHE A 293 1.67 14.01 -6.98
C PHE A 293 1.32 12.52 -6.81
N LEU A 294 1.13 12.05 -5.59
CA LEU A 294 0.87 10.62 -5.33
C LEU A 294 -0.60 10.22 -5.52
N ARG A 295 -1.48 11.17 -5.83
CA ARG A 295 -2.91 10.95 -6.07
C ARG A 295 -3.42 11.82 -7.22
N PRO A 296 -4.55 11.45 -7.86
CA PRO A 296 -5.21 12.31 -8.84
C PRO A 296 -5.52 13.70 -8.27
N PRO A 297 -5.44 14.77 -9.12
CA PRO A 297 -5.22 14.73 -10.56
C PRO A 297 -3.75 14.65 -10.98
N LEU A 298 -2.78 15.05 -10.12
CA LEU A 298 -1.37 15.18 -10.48
C LEU A 298 -0.64 13.85 -10.69
N LEU A 299 -1.19 12.73 -10.20
CA LEU A 299 -0.69 11.39 -10.49
C LEU A 299 -0.80 11.05 -11.99
N ILE A 300 -1.88 11.49 -12.66
CA ILE A 300 -2.19 11.08 -14.04
C ILE A 300 -1.06 11.39 -15.02
N PRO A 301 -0.50 12.61 -15.07
CA PRO A 301 0.57 12.95 -16.01
C PRO A 301 1.90 12.23 -15.74
N ILE A 302 2.16 11.77 -14.50
CA ILE A 302 3.46 11.20 -14.12
C ILE A 302 3.50 9.69 -14.12
N VAL A 303 2.34 9.01 -14.08
CA VAL A 303 2.26 7.55 -13.84
C VAL A 303 2.94 6.72 -14.94
N ARG A 304 2.99 7.23 -16.16
CA ARG A 304 3.59 6.58 -17.34
C ARG A 304 4.99 7.07 -17.67
N VAL A 305 5.44 8.15 -17.02
CA VAL A 305 6.77 8.72 -17.28
C VAL A 305 7.84 7.85 -16.67
N LYS A 306 8.86 7.56 -17.46
CA LYS A 306 10.06 6.81 -17.05
C LYS A 306 11.31 7.67 -17.22
N HIS A 307 12.34 7.36 -16.46
CA HIS A 307 13.63 8.03 -16.51
C HIS A 307 14.77 7.06 -16.15
N SER A 308 15.99 7.42 -16.49
CA SER A 308 17.19 6.66 -16.10
C SER A 308 17.37 6.66 -14.58
N PRO A 309 17.97 5.61 -13.99
CA PRO A 309 18.25 5.54 -12.55
C PRO A 309 19.04 6.76 -12.07
N ILE A 310 18.61 7.35 -10.94
CA ILE A 310 19.27 8.50 -10.33
C ILE A 310 20.49 8.01 -9.52
N PRO A 311 21.71 8.49 -9.82
CA PRO A 311 22.91 8.13 -9.05
C PRO A 311 22.75 8.42 -7.55
N PHE A 312 23.43 7.66 -6.71
CA PHE A 312 23.44 7.79 -5.25
C PHE A 312 22.09 7.57 -4.56
N THR A 313 21.14 6.88 -5.25
CA THR A 313 19.83 6.54 -4.68
C THR A 313 19.63 5.02 -4.66
N THR A 314 18.61 4.55 -3.93
CA THR A 314 18.21 3.13 -3.91
C THR A 314 17.71 2.61 -5.26
N GLN A 315 17.47 3.49 -6.22
CA GLN A 315 17.07 3.15 -7.58
C GLN A 315 18.27 2.90 -8.50
N TYR A 316 19.47 3.31 -8.09
CA TYR A 316 20.71 3.06 -8.85
C TYR A 316 21.24 1.67 -8.49
N THR A 317 20.83 0.67 -9.24
CA THR A 317 21.18 -0.74 -9.00
C THR A 317 21.36 -1.48 -10.33
N SER A 318 22.23 -2.50 -10.32
CA SER A 318 22.39 -3.42 -11.44
C SER A 318 21.27 -4.46 -11.55
N ASN A 319 20.41 -4.56 -10.53
CA ASN A 319 19.26 -5.45 -10.56
C ASN A 319 18.12 -4.83 -11.38
N THR A 320 17.91 -5.29 -12.59
CA THR A 320 16.82 -4.87 -13.48
C THR A 320 15.43 -5.07 -12.86
N TRP A 321 15.30 -6.04 -11.94
CA TRP A 321 14.04 -6.43 -11.29
C TRP A 321 13.80 -5.71 -9.97
N ASN A 322 14.64 -4.74 -9.61
CA ASN A 322 14.50 -4.00 -8.35
C ASN A 322 13.10 -3.38 -8.22
N ASP A 323 12.35 -3.81 -7.19
CA ASP A 323 10.98 -3.41 -6.88
C ASP A 323 9.93 -3.70 -7.97
N LYS A 324 10.21 -4.57 -8.95
CA LYS A 324 9.32 -4.85 -10.08
C LYS A 324 8.55 -6.17 -9.95
N LEU A 325 9.07 -7.19 -9.28
CA LEU A 325 8.47 -8.51 -9.18
C LEU A 325 7.17 -8.49 -8.35
N ARG A 326 6.12 -9.18 -8.82
CA ARG A 326 4.80 -9.21 -8.17
C ARG A 326 4.26 -10.61 -7.96
N THR A 327 4.20 -11.43 -9.00
CA THR A 327 3.61 -12.79 -8.98
C THR A 327 4.43 -13.72 -9.83
N ILE A 328 4.59 -14.99 -9.40
CA ILE A 328 5.33 -16.01 -10.12
C ILE A 328 4.53 -17.32 -10.14
N ARG A 329 4.45 -17.96 -11.30
CA ARG A 329 3.84 -19.28 -11.49
C ARG A 329 4.71 -20.18 -12.36
N TYR A 330 4.70 -21.47 -12.07
CA TYR A 330 5.31 -22.48 -12.92
C TYR A 330 4.24 -23.18 -13.76
N ASP A 331 4.36 -23.05 -15.06
CA ASP A 331 3.54 -23.77 -16.04
C ASP A 331 4.08 -25.20 -16.15
N LYS A 332 3.36 -26.14 -15.52
CA LYS A 332 3.78 -27.55 -15.48
C LYS A 332 3.68 -28.24 -16.85
N VAL A 333 2.79 -27.76 -17.72
CA VAL A 333 2.54 -28.36 -19.04
C VAL A 333 3.66 -27.97 -19.99
N ASN A 334 3.94 -26.67 -20.07
CA ASN A 334 4.95 -26.13 -20.99
C ASN A 334 6.35 -26.07 -20.37
N LYS A 335 6.50 -26.46 -19.09
CA LYS A 335 7.76 -26.46 -18.32
C LYS A 335 8.46 -25.09 -18.37
N GLN A 336 7.71 -24.03 -18.03
CA GLN A 336 8.21 -22.66 -18.10
C GLN A 336 7.64 -21.82 -16.97
N TRP A 337 8.28 -20.70 -16.69
CA TRP A 337 7.87 -19.74 -15.69
C TRP A 337 7.05 -18.62 -16.33
N LEU A 338 5.98 -18.23 -15.68
CA LEU A 338 5.20 -17.03 -15.96
C LEU A 338 5.39 -16.07 -14.78
N ILE A 339 5.93 -14.89 -15.05
CA ILE A 339 6.20 -13.87 -14.05
C ILE A 339 5.40 -12.61 -14.40
N TYR A 340 4.64 -12.11 -13.44
CA TYR A 340 4.02 -10.79 -13.52
C TYR A 340 4.86 -9.78 -12.74
N THR A 341 5.09 -8.64 -13.36
CA THR A 341 5.86 -7.52 -12.82
C THR A 341 5.07 -6.22 -12.90
N SER A 342 5.59 -5.13 -12.32
CA SER A 342 5.00 -3.79 -12.53
C SER A 342 5.04 -3.32 -13.99
N GLU A 343 5.75 -4.03 -14.88
CA GLU A 343 5.90 -3.68 -16.30
C GLU A 343 5.17 -4.64 -17.25
N GLY A 344 4.47 -5.63 -16.72
CA GLY A 344 3.71 -6.62 -17.49
C GLY A 344 4.14 -8.05 -17.22
N PHE A 345 3.75 -8.96 -18.14
CA PHE A 345 4.00 -10.39 -18.03
C PHE A 345 5.25 -10.79 -18.80
N PHE A 346 6.01 -11.67 -18.19
CA PHE A 346 7.23 -12.26 -18.78
C PHE A 346 7.20 -13.78 -18.67
N GLN A 347 7.82 -14.43 -19.64
CA GLN A 347 7.92 -15.88 -19.73
C GLN A 347 9.37 -16.29 -19.89
N LEU A 348 9.80 -17.37 -19.22
CA LEU A 348 11.14 -17.91 -19.32
C LEU A 348 11.15 -19.43 -19.06
N LYS A 349 12.01 -20.17 -19.75
CA LYS A 349 12.13 -21.63 -19.59
C LYS A 349 12.87 -22.01 -18.31
N SER A 350 13.85 -21.20 -17.92
CA SER A 350 14.64 -21.38 -16.70
C SER A 350 14.85 -20.06 -15.98
N LEU A 351 14.90 -20.06 -14.64
CA LEU A 351 15.15 -18.86 -13.82
C LEU A 351 16.51 -18.20 -14.10
N ASN A 352 17.43 -18.89 -14.79
CA ASN A 352 18.76 -18.37 -15.16
C ASN A 352 18.80 -17.79 -16.59
N GLU A 353 17.70 -17.83 -17.34
CA GLU A 353 17.61 -17.29 -18.70
C GLU A 353 17.06 -15.87 -18.73
N SER A 354 17.25 -15.19 -19.87
CA SER A 354 16.63 -13.90 -20.12
C SER A 354 15.14 -14.08 -20.41
N PRO A 355 14.24 -13.42 -19.66
CA PRO A 355 12.81 -13.54 -19.87
C PRO A 355 12.36 -12.83 -21.14
N LYS A 356 11.35 -13.40 -21.79
CA LYS A 356 10.66 -12.81 -22.93
C LYS A 356 9.39 -12.10 -22.45
N ARG A 357 9.23 -10.85 -22.84
CA ARG A 357 8.00 -10.10 -22.59
C ARG A 357 6.85 -10.64 -23.44
N LEU A 358 5.68 -10.81 -22.84
CA LEU A 358 4.46 -11.18 -23.55
C LEU A 358 3.76 -9.91 -24.05
N GLY A 359 3.54 -9.84 -25.37
CA GLY A 359 2.98 -8.65 -26.02
C GLY A 359 1.47 -8.49 -25.82
N SER A 360 0.74 -9.60 -25.71
CA SER A 360 -0.69 -9.62 -25.44
C SER A 360 -0.95 -10.16 -24.05
N ALA A 361 -1.63 -9.38 -23.21
CA ALA A 361 -1.97 -9.76 -21.85
C ALA A 361 -3.27 -9.07 -21.40
N PRO A 362 -4.02 -9.66 -20.46
CA PRO A 362 -5.22 -9.04 -19.91
C PRO A 362 -4.95 -7.68 -19.26
N PRO A 363 -5.94 -6.78 -19.23
CA PRO A 363 -5.81 -5.52 -18.52
C PRO A 363 -5.69 -5.77 -17.02
N VAL A 364 -4.58 -5.29 -16.45
CA VAL A 364 -4.33 -5.38 -15.00
C VAL A 364 -4.38 -3.99 -14.40
N SER A 365 -5.13 -3.85 -13.30
CA SER A 365 -5.17 -2.59 -12.56
C SER A 365 -3.80 -2.25 -11.96
N PHE A 366 -3.60 -0.98 -11.59
CA PHE A 366 -2.38 -0.56 -10.90
C PHE A 366 -2.18 -1.23 -9.52
N MET A 367 -3.24 -1.88 -8.98
CA MET A 367 -3.12 -2.70 -7.76
C MET A 367 -2.42 -4.03 -8.01
N GLY A 368 -2.21 -4.39 -9.29
CA GLY A 368 -1.57 -5.63 -9.71
C GLY A 368 -2.53 -6.79 -9.91
N VAL A 369 -1.97 -7.95 -10.21
CA VAL A 369 -2.67 -9.22 -10.34
C VAL A 369 -3.04 -9.73 -8.94
N THR A 370 -4.29 -10.13 -8.78
CA THR A 370 -4.83 -10.75 -7.56
C THR A 370 -5.07 -12.25 -7.73
N VAL A 371 -5.31 -12.68 -8.97
CA VAL A 371 -5.50 -14.09 -9.37
C VAL A 371 -4.61 -14.38 -10.56
N LEU A 372 -3.83 -15.44 -10.49
CA LEU A 372 -3.07 -15.99 -11.61
C LEU A 372 -3.03 -17.51 -11.46
N GLU A 373 -3.96 -18.20 -12.12
CA GLU A 373 -4.12 -19.64 -12.00
C GLU A 373 -4.17 -20.31 -13.37
N GLN A 374 -3.44 -21.40 -13.51
CA GLN A 374 -3.49 -22.20 -14.73
C GLN A 374 -4.76 -23.06 -14.71
N GLN A 375 -5.60 -22.90 -15.71
CA GLN A 375 -6.84 -23.68 -15.86
C GLN A 375 -6.64 -24.91 -16.74
N ASP A 376 -5.89 -24.73 -17.83
CA ASP A 376 -5.62 -25.77 -18.84
C ASP A 376 -4.31 -25.46 -19.55
N THR A 377 -3.90 -26.29 -20.53
CA THR A 377 -2.75 -26.03 -21.38
C THR A 377 -2.86 -24.66 -22.03
N ASN A 378 -1.92 -23.78 -21.78
CA ASN A 378 -1.87 -22.40 -22.27
C ASN A 378 -2.99 -21.46 -21.78
N LYS A 379 -3.99 -21.92 -21.03
CA LYS A 379 -5.11 -21.11 -20.53
C LYS A 379 -4.91 -20.73 -19.07
N TRP A 380 -4.94 -19.44 -18.82
CA TRP A 380 -4.74 -18.85 -17.50
C TRP A 380 -5.94 -17.99 -17.11
N ILE A 381 -6.34 -18.09 -15.86
CA ILE A 381 -7.26 -17.15 -15.24
C ILE A 381 -6.45 -16.01 -14.64
N VAL A 382 -6.74 -14.79 -15.09
CA VAL A 382 -6.09 -13.57 -14.61
C VAL A 382 -7.14 -12.66 -14.00
N GLY A 383 -7.02 -12.43 -12.69
CA GLY A 383 -7.90 -11.51 -11.96
C GLY A 383 -7.15 -10.29 -11.48
N SER A 384 -7.82 -9.15 -11.49
CA SER A 384 -7.36 -7.89 -10.91
C SER A 384 -8.56 -7.00 -10.56
N PHE A 385 -8.32 -5.80 -10.07
CA PHE A 385 -9.40 -4.81 -9.90
C PHE A 385 -9.93 -4.23 -11.22
N SER A 386 -9.45 -4.74 -12.36
CA SER A 386 -9.99 -4.42 -13.70
C SER A 386 -10.90 -5.50 -14.26
N GLY A 387 -11.08 -6.63 -13.58
CA GLY A 387 -11.94 -7.74 -14.02
C GLY A 387 -11.30 -9.10 -13.81
N LEU A 388 -11.96 -10.12 -14.41
CA LEU A 388 -11.53 -11.52 -14.43
C LEU A 388 -11.50 -12.01 -15.87
N PHE A 389 -10.36 -12.52 -16.32
CA PHE A 389 -10.12 -12.86 -17.71
C PHE A 389 -9.59 -14.28 -17.87
N GLU A 390 -10.04 -15.00 -18.88
CA GLU A 390 -9.34 -16.15 -19.42
C GLU A 390 -8.34 -15.66 -20.47
N TRP A 391 -7.10 -16.09 -20.36
CA TRP A 391 -6.01 -15.68 -21.23
C TRP A 391 -5.26 -16.89 -21.79
N ASN A 392 -5.16 -16.96 -23.09
CA ASN A 392 -4.31 -17.93 -23.76
C ASN A 392 -2.93 -17.31 -24.04
N THR A 393 -1.91 -17.80 -23.32
CA THR A 393 -0.55 -17.25 -23.41
C THR A 393 0.17 -17.53 -24.72
N GLN A 394 -0.29 -18.52 -25.51
CA GLN A 394 0.30 -18.87 -26.79
C GLN A 394 -0.30 -18.04 -27.93
N THR A 395 -1.60 -17.94 -28.01
CA THR A 395 -2.32 -17.20 -29.06
C THR A 395 -2.47 -15.72 -28.74
N GLY A 396 -2.39 -15.34 -27.46
CA GLY A 396 -2.66 -14.01 -26.98
C GLY A 396 -4.16 -13.69 -26.85
N ALA A 397 -5.06 -14.66 -27.10
CA ALA A 397 -6.49 -14.46 -26.97
C ALA A 397 -6.89 -14.22 -25.51
N ILE A 398 -7.78 -13.24 -25.31
CA ILE A 398 -8.28 -12.85 -24.00
C ILE A 398 -9.80 -12.82 -24.05
N GLN A 399 -10.46 -13.38 -23.05
CA GLN A 399 -11.92 -13.36 -22.89
C GLN A 399 -12.27 -12.84 -21.50
N ASP A 400 -13.20 -11.90 -21.41
CA ASP A 400 -13.78 -11.46 -20.14
C ASP A 400 -14.74 -12.54 -19.63
N LEU A 401 -14.54 -13.02 -18.40
CA LEU A 401 -15.34 -14.12 -17.83
C LEU A 401 -16.69 -13.66 -17.27
N TYR A 402 -16.92 -12.37 -17.10
CA TYR A 402 -18.22 -11.85 -16.69
C TYR A 402 -19.16 -11.63 -17.89
N THR A 403 -18.62 -11.17 -19.02
CA THR A 403 -19.42 -10.87 -20.22
C THR A 403 -19.39 -12.00 -21.25
N GLY A 404 -18.39 -12.87 -21.18
CA GLY A 404 -18.13 -13.91 -22.20
C GLY A 404 -17.54 -13.34 -23.51
N GLU A 405 -17.29 -12.02 -23.59
CA GLU A 405 -16.84 -11.38 -24.81
C GLU A 405 -15.31 -11.45 -24.98
N PRO A 406 -14.80 -11.62 -26.22
CA PRO A 406 -13.38 -11.54 -26.50
C PRO A 406 -12.91 -10.07 -26.41
N LEU A 407 -11.77 -9.88 -25.77
CA LEU A 407 -11.10 -8.59 -25.74
C LEU A 407 -10.10 -8.51 -26.90
N TYR A 408 -10.45 -7.74 -27.93
CA TYR A 408 -9.54 -7.42 -29.04
C TYR A 408 -8.60 -6.30 -28.57
N SER A 409 -7.30 -6.61 -28.44
CA SER A 409 -6.20 -5.72 -28.12
C SER A 409 -6.63 -4.51 -27.29
N VAL A 410 -6.61 -4.65 -25.97
CA VAL A 410 -6.80 -3.48 -25.09
C VAL A 410 -5.67 -2.50 -25.43
N SER A 411 -6.02 -1.40 -26.06
CA SER A 411 -5.09 -0.28 -26.20
C SER A 411 -4.58 0.00 -24.79
N VAL A 412 -3.27 -0.08 -24.60
CA VAL A 412 -2.57 0.21 -23.33
C VAL A 412 -2.91 1.63 -22.81
N ASN A 413 -3.71 2.36 -23.56
CA ASN A 413 -4.10 3.76 -23.37
C ASN A 413 -5.39 3.98 -22.55
N GLY A 414 -6.19 2.93 -22.29
CA GLY A 414 -7.40 3.07 -21.46
C GLY A 414 -7.05 3.22 -19.97
N ILE A 415 -7.73 4.13 -19.26
CA ILE A 415 -7.74 4.14 -17.80
C ILE A 415 -8.50 2.88 -17.39
N PRO A 416 -7.91 1.95 -16.60
CA PRO A 416 -8.60 0.75 -16.17
C PRO A 416 -9.90 1.11 -15.43
N THR A 417 -11.03 0.62 -15.89
CA THR A 417 -12.29 0.77 -15.17
C THR A 417 -12.29 -0.21 -13.98
N PHE A 418 -12.75 0.26 -12.83
CA PHE A 418 -12.89 -0.56 -11.61
C PHE A 418 -14.31 -1.14 -11.51
N THR A 419 -14.79 -1.78 -12.56
CA THR A 419 -16.14 -2.34 -12.61
C THR A 419 -16.25 -3.58 -11.75
N ASN A 420 -15.30 -4.50 -11.84
CA ASN A 420 -15.28 -5.77 -11.13
C ASN A 420 -13.94 -5.91 -10.39
N SER A 421 -13.94 -5.62 -9.07
CA SER A 421 -12.72 -5.60 -8.26
C SER A 421 -12.40 -7.00 -7.73
N VAL A 422 -11.91 -7.88 -8.59
CA VAL A 422 -11.61 -9.27 -8.23
C VAL A 422 -10.46 -9.32 -7.24
N ALA A 423 -10.71 -9.89 -6.05
CA ALA A 423 -9.75 -10.08 -4.97
C ALA A 423 -9.25 -11.52 -4.85
N GLY A 424 -10.04 -12.49 -5.33
CA GLY A 424 -9.70 -13.90 -5.26
C GLY A 424 -10.54 -14.75 -6.19
N TYR A 425 -10.11 -16.01 -6.35
CA TYR A 425 -10.75 -16.99 -7.22
C TYR A 425 -10.51 -18.40 -6.67
N TYR A 426 -11.50 -19.26 -6.81
CA TYR A 426 -11.35 -20.68 -6.52
C TYR A 426 -12.29 -21.48 -7.42
N LYS A 427 -11.75 -22.50 -8.10
CA LYS A 427 -12.54 -23.44 -8.90
C LYS A 427 -12.52 -24.82 -8.25
N PRO A 428 -13.63 -25.27 -7.60
CA PRO A 428 -13.74 -26.63 -7.14
C PRO A 428 -13.72 -27.60 -8.32
N LYS A 429 -13.31 -28.83 -8.08
CA LYS A 429 -13.44 -29.90 -9.08
C LYS A 429 -14.91 -30.15 -9.36
N ASP A 430 -15.27 -30.18 -10.65
CA ASP A 430 -16.63 -30.49 -11.14
C ASP A 430 -17.75 -29.53 -10.65
N LYS A 431 -17.39 -28.30 -10.22
CA LYS A 431 -18.34 -27.25 -9.83
C LYS A 431 -18.00 -25.92 -10.50
N GLU A 432 -18.95 -25.00 -10.45
CA GLU A 432 -18.72 -23.62 -10.89
C GLU A 432 -17.63 -22.93 -10.07
N ALA A 433 -16.96 -22.00 -10.70
CA ALA A 433 -15.95 -21.19 -10.05
C ALA A 433 -16.59 -20.20 -9.07
N ILE A 434 -15.90 -19.94 -7.97
CA ILE A 434 -16.24 -18.93 -6.99
C ILE A 434 -15.28 -17.77 -7.20
N VAL A 435 -15.83 -16.58 -7.46
CA VAL A 435 -15.09 -15.33 -7.56
C VAL A 435 -15.30 -14.54 -6.26
N PHE A 436 -14.24 -14.01 -5.69
CA PHE A 436 -14.32 -13.15 -4.51
C PHE A 436 -14.08 -11.71 -4.94
N ASP A 437 -15.18 -10.98 -5.19
CA ASP A 437 -15.10 -9.54 -5.47
C ASP A 437 -14.78 -8.75 -4.19
N TYR A 438 -13.93 -7.73 -4.30
CA TYR A 438 -13.47 -6.95 -3.16
C TYR A 438 -14.60 -6.20 -2.45
N ARG A 439 -15.67 -5.85 -3.15
CA ARG A 439 -16.81 -5.10 -2.61
C ARG A 439 -18.04 -5.98 -2.38
N ARG A 440 -18.40 -6.80 -3.38
CA ARG A 440 -19.63 -7.63 -3.36
C ARG A 440 -19.45 -8.93 -2.59
N GLY A 441 -18.20 -9.45 -2.54
CA GLY A 441 -17.88 -10.70 -1.85
C GLY A 441 -17.94 -11.94 -2.74
N ALA A 442 -18.37 -13.08 -2.22
CA ALA A 442 -18.38 -14.35 -2.95
C ALA A 442 -19.55 -14.42 -3.94
N GLU A 443 -19.24 -14.58 -5.22
CA GLU A 443 -20.19 -14.64 -6.34
C GLU A 443 -19.72 -15.64 -7.42
N ASN A 444 -20.62 -16.04 -8.33
CA ASN A 444 -20.24 -16.73 -9.56
C ASN A 444 -19.91 -15.72 -10.67
N THR A 445 -19.58 -16.20 -11.88
CA THR A 445 -19.31 -15.34 -13.03
C THR A 445 -20.53 -14.57 -13.54
N ASN A 446 -21.74 -14.96 -13.15
CA ASN A 446 -22.98 -14.24 -13.42
C ASN A 446 -23.30 -13.18 -12.36
N MET A 447 -22.36 -12.91 -11.41
CA MET A 447 -22.52 -12.00 -10.27
C MET A 447 -23.60 -12.42 -9.26
N GLU A 448 -23.98 -13.67 -9.24
CA GLU A 448 -24.93 -14.21 -8.27
C GLU A 448 -24.19 -14.62 -7.00
N PRO A 449 -24.71 -14.25 -5.82
CA PRO A 449 -24.11 -14.66 -4.55
C PRO A 449 -23.98 -16.17 -4.47
N THR A 450 -22.79 -16.66 -4.21
CA THR A 450 -22.48 -18.07 -4.04
C THR A 450 -21.60 -18.28 -2.81
N PHE A 451 -21.36 -19.55 -2.46
CA PHE A 451 -20.58 -19.92 -1.30
C PHE A 451 -21.36 -19.86 0.03
N ILE A 452 -20.81 -20.49 1.07
CA ILE A 452 -21.42 -20.55 2.39
C ILE A 452 -21.50 -19.17 3.06
N ARG A 453 -22.41 -19.02 4.00
CA ARG A 453 -22.50 -17.81 4.81
C ARG A 453 -21.20 -17.60 5.60
N MET A 454 -20.72 -16.36 5.63
CA MET A 454 -19.52 -15.99 6.37
C MET A 454 -19.69 -16.26 7.87
N PRO A 455 -18.72 -16.96 8.51
CA PRO A 455 -18.79 -17.25 9.94
C PRO A 455 -18.78 -15.99 10.81
N LYS A 456 -19.47 -16.03 11.95
CA LYS A 456 -19.50 -14.91 12.92
C LYS A 456 -18.12 -14.47 13.41
N SER A 457 -17.13 -15.36 13.39
CA SER A 457 -15.73 -15.03 13.76
C SER A 457 -15.11 -13.92 12.92
N PHE A 458 -15.57 -13.72 11.68
CA PHE A 458 -15.12 -12.60 10.83
C PHE A 458 -15.62 -11.24 11.29
N HIS A 459 -16.74 -11.16 12.03
CA HIS A 459 -17.20 -9.90 12.62
C HIS A 459 -16.25 -9.39 13.71
N GLN A 460 -15.46 -10.27 14.32
CA GLN A 460 -14.44 -9.93 15.32
C GLN A 460 -13.06 -9.70 14.69
N ALA A 461 -12.93 -9.85 13.37
CA ALA A 461 -11.67 -9.66 12.68
C ALA A 461 -11.14 -8.24 12.87
N ARG A 462 -9.82 -8.13 12.93
CA ARG A 462 -9.11 -6.87 13.12
C ARG A 462 -8.50 -6.38 11.81
N MET A 463 -8.22 -5.11 11.72
CA MET A 463 -7.47 -4.49 10.63
C MET A 463 -6.11 -4.05 11.16
N SER A 464 -5.03 -4.30 10.42
CA SER A 464 -3.71 -3.90 10.88
C SER A 464 -3.62 -2.38 11.02
N LEU A 465 -2.88 -1.92 12.03
CA LEU A 465 -2.62 -0.48 12.22
C LEU A 465 -2.01 0.14 10.97
N TRP A 466 -1.17 -0.61 10.25
CA TRP A 466 -0.58 -0.12 8.99
C TRP A 466 -1.65 0.17 7.92
N ASN A 467 -2.64 -0.72 7.76
CA ASN A 467 -3.72 -0.50 6.81
C ASN A 467 -4.62 0.67 7.25
N VAL A 468 -4.92 0.79 8.56
CA VAL A 468 -5.68 1.94 9.08
C VAL A 468 -4.91 3.25 8.84
N ALA A 469 -3.60 3.25 9.08
CA ALA A 469 -2.74 4.39 8.78
C ALA A 469 -2.75 4.74 7.29
N LEU A 470 -2.71 3.73 6.40
CA LEU A 470 -2.80 3.96 4.95
C LEU A 470 -4.13 4.62 4.58
N GLU A 471 -5.26 4.09 5.05
CA GLU A 471 -6.59 4.63 4.75
C GLU A 471 -6.76 6.06 5.30
N THR A 472 -6.18 6.35 6.47
CA THR A 472 -6.14 7.68 7.07
C THR A 472 -5.26 8.64 6.28
N HIS A 473 -4.04 8.20 5.91
CA HIS A 473 -3.08 9.02 5.18
C HIS A 473 -3.58 9.44 3.80
N VAL A 474 -4.29 8.54 3.11
CA VAL A 474 -4.85 8.84 1.78
C VAL A 474 -6.29 9.40 1.82
N GLY A 475 -6.86 9.63 3.01
CA GLY A 475 -8.17 10.24 3.20
C GLY A 475 -9.37 9.32 2.99
N ARG A 476 -9.17 8.03 2.66
CA ARG A 476 -10.29 7.09 2.42
C ARG A 476 -11.04 6.70 3.69
N ILE A 477 -10.42 6.85 4.85
CA ILE A 477 -11.08 6.62 6.15
C ILE A 477 -12.26 7.57 6.40
N TYR A 478 -12.27 8.74 5.77
CA TYR A 478 -13.30 9.78 5.94
C TYR A 478 -14.51 9.50 5.05
N THR A 479 -15.15 8.34 5.24
CA THR A 479 -16.27 7.85 4.41
C THR A 479 -17.54 8.72 4.47
N PHE A 480 -17.61 9.68 5.39
CA PHE A 480 -18.67 10.69 5.46
C PHE A 480 -18.53 11.81 4.43
N LEU A 481 -17.35 11.94 3.78
CA LEU A 481 -17.13 12.92 2.73
C LEU A 481 -17.65 12.40 1.38
N PRO A 482 -18.13 13.29 0.49
CA PRO A 482 -18.46 12.94 -0.89
C PRO A 482 -17.28 12.27 -1.60
N GLN A 483 -17.54 11.27 -2.44
CA GLN A 483 -16.50 10.49 -3.12
C GLN A 483 -15.50 11.36 -3.90
N ILE A 484 -15.97 12.44 -4.54
CA ILE A 484 -15.10 13.38 -5.26
C ILE A 484 -14.13 14.08 -4.31
N ILE A 485 -14.57 14.45 -3.11
CA ILE A 485 -13.70 15.06 -2.09
C ILE A 485 -12.67 14.06 -1.59
N VAL A 486 -13.07 12.81 -1.35
CA VAL A 486 -12.14 11.73 -0.94
C VAL A 486 -11.09 11.49 -2.03
N MET A 487 -11.48 11.52 -3.31
CA MET A 487 -10.55 11.37 -4.44
C MET A 487 -9.54 12.51 -4.52
N LEU A 488 -9.99 13.76 -4.31
CA LEU A 488 -9.17 14.96 -4.36
C LEU A 488 -8.50 15.31 -3.02
N PHE A 489 -8.75 14.54 -1.96
CA PHE A 489 -8.37 14.88 -0.59
C PHE A 489 -6.89 15.21 -0.44
N ILE A 490 -6.01 14.38 -1.00
CA ILE A 490 -4.56 14.57 -0.94
C ILE A 490 -4.13 15.82 -1.72
N PHE A 491 -4.68 16.02 -2.92
CA PHE A 491 -4.38 17.20 -3.74
C PHE A 491 -4.78 18.48 -3.03
N LEU A 492 -6.02 18.57 -2.55
CA LEU A 492 -6.53 19.74 -1.84
C LEU A 492 -5.77 19.99 -0.53
N SER A 493 -5.48 18.93 0.23
CA SER A 493 -4.71 19.02 1.47
C SER A 493 -3.28 19.51 1.23
N GLY A 494 -2.62 19.00 0.20
CA GLY A 494 -1.26 19.41 -0.14
C GLY A 494 -1.19 20.87 -0.60
N MET A 495 -2.10 21.31 -1.49
CA MET A 495 -2.20 22.70 -1.91
C MET A 495 -2.47 23.65 -0.73
N PHE A 496 -3.34 23.21 0.19
CA PHE A 496 -3.64 23.96 1.40
C PHE A 496 -2.41 24.06 2.31
N LEU A 497 -1.70 22.96 2.54
CA LEU A 497 -0.47 22.95 3.34
C LEU A 497 0.62 23.84 2.75
N ILE A 498 0.84 23.78 1.43
CA ILE A 498 1.79 24.67 0.73
C ILE A 498 1.44 26.14 0.99
N SER A 499 0.15 26.50 0.90
CA SER A 499 -0.31 27.88 1.16
C SER A 499 -0.07 28.33 2.61
N VAL A 500 -0.28 27.43 3.58
CA VAL A 500 -0.01 27.68 5.01
C VAL A 500 1.48 27.86 5.27
N LEU A 501 2.35 27.00 4.70
CA LEU A 501 3.81 27.11 4.84
C LEU A 501 4.33 28.44 4.26
N ILE A 502 3.92 28.80 3.03
CA ILE A 502 4.32 30.04 2.38
C ILE A 502 3.83 31.26 3.17
N SER A 503 2.55 31.24 3.61
CA SER A 503 1.98 32.38 4.38
C SER A 503 2.71 32.58 5.72
N GLY A 504 3.08 31.49 6.40
CA GLY A 504 3.87 31.55 7.63
C GLY A 504 5.25 32.17 7.42
N TYR A 505 5.95 31.73 6.40
CA TYR A 505 7.27 32.27 6.05
C TYR A 505 7.23 33.76 5.66
N VAL A 506 6.27 34.15 4.83
CA VAL A 506 6.09 35.57 4.44
C VAL A 506 5.77 36.42 5.67
N ALA A 507 4.92 35.94 6.57
CA ALA A 507 4.59 36.63 7.82
C ALA A 507 5.84 36.79 8.71
N TYR A 508 6.62 35.72 8.88
CA TYR A 508 7.89 35.74 9.65
C TYR A 508 8.88 36.76 9.08
N ARG A 509 9.20 36.70 7.77
CA ARG A 509 10.16 37.62 7.14
C ARG A 509 9.79 39.08 7.35
N LYS A 510 8.50 39.43 7.24
CA LYS A 510 8.04 40.81 7.35
C LYS A 510 8.10 41.34 8.78
N ILE A 511 7.92 40.48 9.80
CA ILE A 511 8.08 40.86 11.21
C ILE A 511 9.56 41.13 11.55
N HIS A 512 10.48 40.33 11.00
CA HIS A 512 11.90 40.44 11.36
C HIS A 512 12.65 41.49 10.53
N LYS A 513 12.26 41.76 9.26
CA LYS A 513 12.81 42.90 8.50
C LYS A 513 12.56 44.25 9.15
N LYS A 514 11.49 44.41 9.94
CA LYS A 514 11.21 45.66 10.66
C LYS A 514 12.10 45.89 11.89
N LYS A 515 12.86 44.88 12.35
CA LYS A 515 13.75 44.99 13.51
C LYS A 515 15.22 45.31 13.12
N SER A 516 15.55 45.21 11.81
CA SER A 516 16.92 45.48 11.30
C SER A 516 17.01 46.83 10.56
N ASN A 517 15.93 47.60 10.49
CA ASN A 517 15.83 49.01 10.09
C ASN A 517 15.27 49.80 11.29
#